data_2dfc8647dff14f1c6059495522c3057d
#
_entry.id   2dfc8647dff14f1c6059495522c3057d
#
_cell.length_a   1.000
_cell.length_b   1.000
_cell.length_c   1.000
_cell.angle_alpha   90.00
_cell.angle_beta   90.00
_cell.angle_gamma   90.00
#
_symmetry.space_group_name_H-M   'P 1'
#
loop_
_entity.id
_entity.type
_entity.pdbx_description
1 polymer ?
#
loop_
_entity_poly.entity_id
_entity_poly.type
_entity_poly.pdbx_seq_one_letter_code
_entity_poly.pdbx_strand_id
1 'polypeptide(L)'
;MAGLGGRSVLVTGANRGIGLGLVRQLLSEPDPPQWVFACSREPDVERAQELRNLVSKYPNLVMVKLDATSSTSIKDAAACVENHLKGSGLNLLINNAGIFNKVALDTVNEEDMINGYKTNVIGPLLVSQAFLPLLRRAAQESSEKGLSCSRAAIINISSDMGSIELASLAHISVAIPYRCSKAALNMLTQCQSVGYKEDGILCMIIHPGWVKTNMGGQEGALTIAESAQEILGVLSKLSDEHNGAFLNWKGSKMPW
;
A
#
# COMPACT_ATOMS: atom_id res chain seq x y z
N MET A 1 -12.20 13.73 -12.66
CA MET A 1 -11.53 12.41 -12.76
C MET A 1 -12.54 11.36 -12.35
N ALA A 2 -12.59 10.21 -13.02
CA ALA A 2 -13.43 9.11 -12.54
C ALA A 2 -12.86 8.66 -11.18
N GLY A 3 -13.70 8.52 -10.16
CA GLY A 3 -13.29 8.00 -8.86
C GLY A 3 -12.84 6.55 -8.94
N LEU A 4 -12.25 6.02 -7.86
CA LEU A 4 -11.79 4.62 -7.76
C LEU A 4 -12.91 3.59 -7.95
N GLY A 5 -14.19 4.00 -7.85
CA GLY A 5 -15.37 3.13 -7.98
C GLY A 5 -15.50 2.05 -6.89
N GLY A 6 -14.48 1.86 -6.07
CA GLY A 6 -14.46 0.88 -4.99
C GLY A 6 -15.18 1.37 -3.74
N ARG A 7 -16.01 0.52 -3.14
CA ARG A 7 -16.80 0.86 -1.94
C ARG A 7 -15.95 0.88 -0.66
N SER A 8 -14.84 0.17 -0.61
CA SER A 8 -14.04 0.03 0.60
C SER A 8 -12.55 -0.03 0.29
N VAL A 9 -11.77 0.78 1.02
CA VAL A 9 -10.32 0.91 0.86
C VAL A 9 -9.62 0.78 2.21
N LEU A 10 -8.56 -0.01 2.28
CA LEU A 10 -7.69 -0.12 3.43
C LEU A 10 -6.28 0.34 3.10
N VAL A 11 -5.71 1.22 3.93
CA VAL A 11 -4.35 1.74 3.77
C VAL A 11 -3.53 1.42 5.03
N THR A 12 -2.43 0.67 4.88
CA THR A 12 -1.52 0.44 6.00
C THR A 12 -0.52 1.58 6.16
N GLY A 13 -0.09 1.89 7.39
CA GLY A 13 0.82 3.00 7.67
C GLY A 13 0.22 4.37 7.35
N ALA A 14 -1.07 4.56 7.65
CA ALA A 14 -1.86 5.72 7.27
C ALA A 14 -1.76 6.93 8.21
N ASN A 15 -0.96 6.86 9.27
CA ASN A 15 -0.87 7.93 10.27
C ASN A 15 0.04 9.11 9.86
N ARG A 16 0.77 9.00 8.76
CA ARG A 16 1.69 10.03 8.25
C ARG A 16 2.09 9.77 6.78
N GLY A 17 2.79 10.74 6.21
CA GLY A 17 3.43 10.61 4.89
C GLY A 17 2.44 10.23 3.79
N ILE A 18 2.86 9.36 2.88
CA ILE A 18 2.08 8.94 1.71
C ILE A 18 0.77 8.29 2.13
N GLY A 19 0.79 7.41 3.14
CA GLY A 19 -0.43 6.74 3.61
C GLY A 19 -1.50 7.71 4.10
N LEU A 20 -1.13 8.75 4.85
CA LEU A 20 -2.05 9.80 5.26
C LEU A 20 -2.53 10.66 4.08
N GLY A 21 -1.62 10.94 3.14
CA GLY A 21 -1.97 11.63 1.89
C GLY A 21 -3.01 10.88 1.07
N LEU A 22 -2.86 9.56 0.94
CA LEU A 22 -3.83 8.69 0.26
C LEU A 22 -5.20 8.72 0.96
N VAL A 23 -5.23 8.63 2.30
CA VAL A 23 -6.48 8.72 3.07
C VAL A 23 -7.16 10.06 2.86
N ARG A 24 -6.42 11.18 2.91
CA ARG A 24 -6.99 12.52 2.66
C ARG A 24 -7.57 12.63 1.26
N GLN A 25 -6.85 12.15 0.28
CA GLN A 25 -7.29 12.23 -1.12
C GLN A 25 -8.54 11.38 -1.34
N LEU A 26 -8.60 10.15 -0.81
CA LEU A 26 -9.78 9.28 -0.86
C LEU A 26 -11.03 9.92 -0.25
N LEU A 27 -10.87 10.61 0.89
CA LEU A 27 -11.97 11.31 1.56
C LEU A 27 -12.43 12.59 0.84
N SER A 28 -11.58 13.13 -0.04
CA SER A 28 -11.84 14.37 -0.80
C SER A 28 -12.35 14.10 -2.21
N GLU A 29 -12.47 12.82 -2.64
CA GLU A 29 -13.04 12.46 -3.93
C GLU A 29 -14.51 12.95 -4.03
N PRO A 30 -15.00 13.30 -5.23
CA PRO A 30 -16.41 13.67 -5.40
C PRO A 30 -17.38 12.54 -5.03
N ASP A 31 -16.97 11.29 -5.24
CA ASP A 31 -17.67 10.08 -4.83
C ASP A 31 -16.71 9.25 -3.98
N PRO A 32 -16.61 9.55 -2.66
CA PRO A 32 -15.65 8.91 -1.79
C PRO A 32 -16.08 7.47 -1.47
N PRO A 33 -15.13 6.56 -1.18
CA PRO A 33 -15.44 5.22 -0.73
C PRO A 33 -16.39 5.22 0.48
N GLN A 34 -17.31 4.27 0.51
CA GLN A 34 -18.21 4.07 1.66
C GLN A 34 -17.45 3.81 2.96
N TRP A 35 -16.30 3.14 2.86
CA TRP A 35 -15.40 2.88 3.97
C TRP A 35 -13.94 3.13 3.59
N VAL A 36 -13.25 3.90 4.41
CA VAL A 36 -11.80 4.08 4.38
C VAL A 36 -11.23 3.59 5.71
N PHE A 37 -10.46 2.51 5.68
CA PHE A 37 -9.78 1.94 6.85
C PHE A 37 -8.34 2.42 6.88
N ALA A 38 -8.03 3.32 7.79
CA ALA A 38 -6.70 3.89 7.97
C ALA A 38 -5.96 3.16 9.10
N CYS A 39 -4.97 2.32 8.72
CA CYS A 39 -4.28 1.48 9.67
C CYS A 39 -3.00 2.12 10.21
N SER A 40 -2.80 2.06 11.53
CA SER A 40 -1.62 2.54 12.24
C SER A 40 -1.24 1.57 13.36
N ARG A 41 0.06 1.42 13.63
CA ARG A 41 0.56 0.60 14.76
C ARG A 41 0.10 1.12 16.11
N GLU A 42 0.14 2.42 16.24
CA GLU A 42 -0.14 3.15 17.50
C GLU A 42 -1.11 4.29 17.20
N PRO A 43 -2.42 4.01 17.22
CA PRO A 43 -3.43 5.02 16.90
C PRO A 43 -3.51 6.15 17.94
N ASP A 44 -3.09 5.90 19.19
CA ASP A 44 -3.28 6.82 20.32
C ASP A 44 -2.12 7.80 20.55
N VAL A 45 -1.00 7.66 19.82
CA VAL A 45 0.15 8.53 19.95
C VAL A 45 -0.03 9.86 19.23
N GLU A 46 0.73 10.89 19.62
CA GLU A 46 0.72 12.23 19.03
C GLU A 46 0.89 12.22 17.50
N ARG A 47 1.73 11.31 16.98
CA ARG A 47 1.96 11.15 15.54
C ARG A 47 0.71 10.76 14.73
N ALA A 48 -0.36 10.27 15.39
CA ALA A 48 -1.63 9.95 14.78
C ALA A 48 -2.70 11.04 15.00
N GLN A 49 -2.36 12.17 15.62
CA GLN A 49 -3.31 13.25 15.93
C GLN A 49 -4.04 13.75 14.67
N GLU A 50 -3.32 13.89 13.59
CA GLU A 50 -3.89 14.35 12.32
C GLU A 50 -4.91 13.36 11.76
N LEU A 51 -4.62 12.06 11.84
CA LEU A 51 -5.57 11.00 11.44
C LEU A 51 -6.80 11.01 12.35
N ARG A 52 -6.63 11.18 13.67
CA ARG A 52 -7.76 11.33 14.63
C ARG A 52 -8.66 12.52 14.31
N ASN A 53 -8.06 13.64 13.92
CA ASN A 53 -8.82 14.82 13.50
C ASN A 53 -9.65 14.57 12.23
N LEU A 54 -9.15 13.73 11.31
CA LEU A 54 -9.92 13.32 10.13
C LEU A 54 -11.08 12.39 10.51
N VAL A 55 -10.87 11.44 11.42
CA VAL A 55 -11.94 10.54 11.91
C VAL A 55 -13.11 11.34 12.49
N SER A 56 -12.83 12.44 13.20
CA SER A 56 -13.88 13.31 13.75
C SER A 56 -14.71 14.04 12.69
N LYS A 57 -14.18 14.18 11.47
CA LYS A 57 -14.82 14.91 10.38
C LYS A 57 -15.53 13.98 9.37
N TYR A 58 -15.02 12.78 9.19
CA TYR A 58 -15.46 11.88 8.14
C TYR A 58 -16.04 10.58 8.72
N PRO A 59 -17.36 10.39 8.72
CA PRO A 59 -18.00 9.22 9.34
C PRO A 59 -17.68 7.90 8.64
N ASN A 60 -17.20 7.96 7.40
CA ASN A 60 -16.76 6.82 6.61
C ASN A 60 -15.27 6.46 6.81
N LEU A 61 -14.55 7.20 7.66
CA LEU A 61 -13.16 6.91 8.03
C LEU A 61 -13.10 6.13 9.35
N VAL A 62 -12.50 4.95 9.29
CA VAL A 62 -12.27 4.10 10.47
C VAL A 62 -10.77 3.97 10.71
N MET A 63 -10.32 4.33 11.89
CA MET A 63 -8.94 4.10 12.32
C MET A 63 -8.81 2.69 12.90
N VAL A 64 -7.88 1.90 12.36
CA VAL A 64 -7.66 0.50 12.74
C VAL A 64 -6.24 0.33 13.28
N LYS A 65 -6.10 -0.30 14.44
CA LYS A 65 -4.78 -0.69 14.96
C LYS A 65 -4.25 -1.86 14.14
N LEU A 66 -3.11 -1.67 13.48
CA LEU A 66 -2.45 -2.70 12.71
C LEU A 66 -0.93 -2.51 12.73
N ASP A 67 -0.24 -3.46 13.33
CA ASP A 67 1.20 -3.65 13.20
C ASP A 67 1.46 -4.76 12.17
N ALA A 68 2.03 -4.38 11.02
CA ALA A 68 2.32 -5.32 9.93
C ALA A 68 3.38 -6.37 10.29
N THR A 69 4.07 -6.22 11.43
CA THR A 69 5.06 -7.19 11.94
C THR A 69 4.51 -8.14 13.01
N SER A 70 3.22 -8.00 13.35
CA SER A 70 2.53 -8.80 14.37
C SER A 70 1.34 -9.55 13.79
N SER A 71 1.43 -10.88 13.71
CA SER A 71 0.34 -11.73 13.20
C SER A 71 -0.96 -11.58 14.00
N THR A 72 -0.86 -11.38 15.32
CA THR A 72 -2.03 -11.14 16.17
C THR A 72 -2.69 -9.81 15.80
N SER A 73 -1.91 -8.73 15.73
CA SER A 73 -2.43 -7.41 15.36
C SER A 73 -3.10 -7.41 13.98
N ILE A 74 -2.54 -8.15 13.03
CA ILE A 74 -3.10 -8.30 11.67
C ILE A 74 -4.45 -9.02 11.72
N LYS A 75 -4.58 -10.10 12.49
CA LYS A 75 -5.84 -10.86 12.65
C LYS A 75 -6.93 -10.01 13.32
N ASP A 76 -6.56 -9.29 14.38
CA ASP A 76 -7.48 -8.39 15.09
C ASP A 76 -7.98 -7.27 14.16
N ALA A 77 -7.08 -6.72 13.34
CA ALA A 77 -7.42 -5.72 12.34
C ALA A 77 -8.38 -6.27 11.28
N ALA A 78 -8.16 -7.49 10.80
CA ALA A 78 -9.05 -8.12 9.82
C ALA A 78 -10.45 -8.34 10.39
N ALA A 79 -10.56 -8.82 11.63
CA ALA A 79 -11.84 -8.98 12.32
C ALA A 79 -12.55 -7.63 12.53
N CYS A 80 -11.81 -6.57 12.91
CA CYS A 80 -12.35 -5.22 13.06
C CYS A 80 -12.95 -4.71 11.74
N VAL A 81 -12.22 -4.85 10.63
CA VAL A 81 -12.68 -4.43 9.30
C VAL A 81 -13.89 -5.23 8.84
N GLU A 82 -13.89 -6.55 9.02
CA GLU A 82 -15.02 -7.41 8.67
C GLU A 82 -16.31 -6.99 9.39
N ASN A 83 -16.23 -6.65 10.67
CA ASN A 83 -17.36 -6.16 11.45
C ASN A 83 -17.94 -4.86 10.89
N HIS A 84 -17.11 -3.94 10.37
CA HIS A 84 -17.58 -2.70 9.74
C HIS A 84 -18.21 -2.94 8.37
N LEU A 85 -17.68 -3.88 7.61
CA LEU A 85 -18.16 -4.22 6.27
C LEU A 85 -19.52 -4.94 6.29
N LYS A 86 -19.95 -5.52 7.43
CA LYS A 86 -21.28 -6.14 7.63
C LYS A 86 -21.67 -7.14 6.53
N GLY A 87 -20.73 -7.96 6.14
CA GLY A 87 -20.93 -8.98 5.11
C GLY A 87 -20.46 -8.58 3.70
N SER A 88 -20.19 -7.31 3.42
CA SER A 88 -19.56 -6.88 2.16
C SER A 88 -18.06 -7.18 2.12
N GLY A 89 -17.47 -7.20 0.92
CA GLY A 89 -16.05 -7.41 0.73
C GLY A 89 -15.21 -6.12 0.84
N LEU A 90 -13.89 -6.29 0.90
CA LEU A 90 -12.89 -5.22 0.80
C LEU A 90 -12.44 -5.09 -0.67
N ASN A 91 -12.63 -3.93 -1.31
CA ASN A 91 -12.25 -3.74 -2.71
C ASN A 91 -10.76 -3.45 -2.89
N LEU A 92 -10.16 -2.61 -2.05
CA LEU A 92 -8.79 -2.17 -2.26
C LEU A 92 -7.96 -2.26 -0.98
N LEU A 93 -6.87 -3.04 -1.04
CA LEU A 93 -5.84 -3.12 -0.03
C LEU A 93 -4.58 -2.41 -0.53
N ILE A 94 -4.15 -1.34 0.15
CA ILE A 94 -2.90 -0.64 -0.12
C ILE A 94 -1.89 -0.93 0.99
N ASN A 95 -0.91 -1.77 0.69
CA ASN A 95 0.23 -2.05 1.55
C ASN A 95 1.26 -0.91 1.41
N ASN A 96 1.10 0.13 2.23
CA ASN A 96 1.96 1.30 2.25
C ASN A 96 2.94 1.31 3.44
N ALA A 97 2.64 0.62 4.52
CA ALA A 97 3.53 0.54 5.67
C ALA A 97 4.91 0.01 5.28
N GLY A 98 5.96 0.69 5.72
CA GLY A 98 7.33 0.31 5.42
C GLY A 98 8.34 1.06 6.27
N ILE A 99 9.57 0.57 6.28
CA ILE A 99 10.73 1.20 6.92
C ILE A 99 11.85 1.39 5.91
N PHE A 100 12.68 2.39 6.16
CA PHE A 100 13.86 2.71 5.38
C PHE A 100 15.07 2.78 6.31
N ASN A 101 16.04 1.89 6.09
CA ASN A 101 17.30 1.85 6.83
C ASN A 101 18.43 2.30 5.89
N LYS A 102 19.04 3.44 6.20
CA LYS A 102 20.16 4.00 5.44
C LYS A 102 21.49 3.38 5.93
N VAL A 103 21.69 2.09 5.63
CA VAL A 103 22.89 1.34 6.01
C VAL A 103 23.70 1.03 4.76
N ALA A 104 25.02 1.24 4.84
CA ALA A 104 25.95 0.99 3.74
C ALA A 104 26.30 -0.49 3.62
N LEU A 105 26.78 -0.89 2.42
CA LEU A 105 27.13 -2.29 2.12
C LEU A 105 28.18 -2.87 3.09
N ASP A 106 29.17 -2.04 3.45
CA ASP A 106 30.28 -2.48 4.32
C ASP A 106 29.91 -2.56 5.83
N THR A 107 28.75 -2.02 6.23
CA THR A 107 28.33 -1.91 7.62
C THR A 107 27.00 -2.59 7.93
N VAL A 108 26.29 -3.05 6.90
CA VAL A 108 25.00 -3.74 7.06
C VAL A 108 25.20 -5.06 7.82
N ASN A 109 24.31 -5.33 8.77
CA ASN A 109 24.32 -6.55 9.56
C ASN A 109 23.04 -7.38 9.33
N GLU A 110 23.00 -8.57 9.91
CA GLU A 110 21.88 -9.51 9.80
C GLU A 110 20.57 -8.90 10.32
N GLU A 111 20.61 -8.20 11.44
CA GLU A 111 19.43 -7.59 12.05
C GLU A 111 18.81 -6.53 11.16
N ASP A 112 19.61 -5.67 10.51
CA ASP A 112 19.17 -4.67 9.54
C ASP A 112 18.42 -5.32 8.37
N MET A 113 18.98 -6.43 7.85
CA MET A 113 18.37 -7.19 6.74
C MET A 113 17.05 -7.83 7.16
N ILE A 114 17.02 -8.51 8.31
CA ILE A 114 15.84 -9.16 8.86
C ILE A 114 14.72 -8.14 9.12
N ASN A 115 15.03 -7.00 9.74
CA ASN A 115 14.05 -5.95 10.03
C ASN A 115 13.47 -5.35 8.76
N GLY A 116 14.31 -5.07 7.76
CA GLY A 116 13.87 -4.60 6.45
C GLY A 116 12.94 -5.60 5.78
N TYR A 117 13.33 -6.86 5.75
CA TYR A 117 12.54 -7.93 5.13
C TYR A 117 11.24 -8.20 5.88
N LYS A 118 11.30 -8.27 7.22
CA LYS A 118 10.12 -8.50 8.07
C LYS A 118 9.04 -7.46 7.86
N THR A 119 9.42 -6.18 7.81
CA THR A 119 8.45 -5.09 7.67
C THR A 119 7.98 -4.92 6.23
N ASN A 120 8.91 -4.89 5.26
CA ASN A 120 8.61 -4.49 3.89
C ASN A 120 8.14 -5.64 2.99
N VAL A 121 8.30 -6.91 3.41
CA VAL A 121 7.96 -8.11 2.61
C VAL A 121 6.98 -9.00 3.36
N ILE A 122 7.39 -9.52 4.53
CA ILE A 122 6.56 -10.46 5.31
C ILE A 122 5.29 -9.75 5.79
N GLY A 123 5.39 -8.48 6.22
CA GLY A 123 4.24 -7.68 6.60
C GLY A 123 3.17 -7.62 5.51
N PRO A 124 3.46 -7.09 4.32
CA PRO A 124 2.54 -7.10 3.18
C PRO A 124 1.98 -8.48 2.82
N LEU A 125 2.79 -9.54 2.90
CA LEU A 125 2.32 -10.91 2.68
C LEU A 125 1.25 -11.31 3.70
N LEU A 126 1.54 -11.18 4.99
CA LEU A 126 0.63 -11.59 6.07
C LEU A 126 -0.63 -10.73 6.10
N VAL A 127 -0.52 -9.43 5.85
CA VAL A 127 -1.67 -8.54 5.70
C VAL A 127 -2.53 -9.00 4.52
N SER A 128 -1.94 -9.22 3.34
CA SER A 128 -2.67 -9.69 2.17
C SER A 128 -3.38 -11.02 2.44
N GLN A 129 -2.74 -11.97 3.12
CA GLN A 129 -3.34 -13.25 3.50
C GLN A 129 -4.53 -13.10 4.46
N ALA A 130 -4.40 -12.23 5.47
CA ALA A 130 -5.47 -12.02 6.45
C ALA A 130 -6.71 -11.34 5.84
N PHE A 131 -6.51 -10.46 4.86
CA PHE A 131 -7.60 -9.78 4.17
C PHE A 131 -8.08 -10.49 2.90
N LEU A 132 -7.43 -11.57 2.48
CA LEU A 132 -7.77 -12.33 1.28
C LEU A 132 -9.24 -12.80 1.24
N PRO A 133 -9.84 -13.30 2.34
CA PRO A 133 -11.26 -13.66 2.34
C PRO A 133 -12.18 -12.48 2.00
N LEU A 134 -11.87 -11.27 2.48
CA LEU A 134 -12.65 -10.06 2.21
C LEU A 134 -12.45 -9.57 0.77
N LEU A 135 -11.24 -9.68 0.22
CA LEU A 135 -10.94 -9.35 -1.17
C LEU A 135 -11.66 -10.31 -2.14
N ARG A 136 -11.66 -11.62 -1.86
CA ARG A 136 -12.42 -12.62 -2.62
C ARG A 136 -13.92 -12.32 -2.60
N ARG A 137 -14.45 -11.94 -1.46
CA ARG A 137 -15.86 -11.57 -1.31
C ARG A 137 -16.19 -10.36 -2.20
N ALA A 138 -15.38 -9.29 -2.17
CA ALA A 138 -15.56 -8.13 -3.04
C ALA A 138 -15.53 -8.51 -4.53
N ALA A 139 -14.57 -9.35 -4.93
CA ALA A 139 -14.46 -9.83 -6.31
C ALA A 139 -15.68 -10.64 -6.77
N GLN A 140 -16.27 -11.43 -5.86
CA GLN A 140 -17.48 -12.24 -6.13
C GLN A 140 -18.77 -11.40 -6.17
N GLU A 141 -18.86 -10.35 -5.35
CA GLU A 141 -19.99 -9.42 -5.31
C GLU A 141 -20.04 -8.46 -6.51
N SER A 142 -18.89 -8.27 -7.18
CA SER A 142 -18.81 -7.34 -8.28
C SER A 142 -19.44 -7.90 -9.55
N SER A 143 -20.26 -7.07 -10.22
CA SER A 143 -20.77 -7.36 -11.57
C SER A 143 -19.77 -7.01 -12.68
N GLU A 144 -18.65 -6.35 -12.34
CA GLU A 144 -17.62 -5.98 -13.30
C GLU A 144 -16.89 -7.20 -13.83
N LYS A 145 -16.60 -7.17 -15.12
CA LYS A 145 -15.74 -8.17 -15.78
C LYS A 145 -14.30 -7.65 -15.80
N GLY A 146 -13.33 -8.57 -15.67
CA GLY A 146 -11.92 -8.22 -15.65
C GLY A 146 -11.42 -7.82 -14.27
N LEU A 147 -10.16 -7.38 -14.20
CA LEU A 147 -9.47 -6.98 -12.97
C LEU A 147 -9.47 -5.45 -12.84
N SER A 148 -9.80 -4.94 -11.67
CA SER A 148 -9.82 -3.50 -11.37
C SER A 148 -9.73 -3.22 -9.87
N CYS A 149 -9.43 -1.98 -9.49
CA CYS A 149 -9.50 -1.54 -8.09
C CYS A 149 -10.92 -1.45 -7.54
N SER A 150 -11.92 -1.26 -8.41
CA SER A 150 -13.33 -1.25 -8.02
C SER A 150 -13.84 -2.65 -7.69
N ARG A 151 -13.30 -3.68 -8.36
CA ARG A 151 -13.64 -5.09 -8.10
C ARG A 151 -12.91 -5.60 -6.86
N ALA A 152 -11.64 -5.90 -6.97
CA ALA A 152 -10.76 -6.25 -5.86
C ALA A 152 -9.29 -6.08 -6.27
N ALA A 153 -8.47 -5.44 -5.41
CA ALA A 153 -7.05 -5.25 -5.72
C ALA A 153 -6.16 -5.21 -4.48
N ILE A 154 -4.90 -5.64 -4.66
CA ILE A 154 -3.79 -5.49 -3.73
C ILE A 154 -2.73 -4.62 -4.40
N ILE A 155 -2.46 -3.46 -3.82
CA ILE A 155 -1.45 -2.52 -4.28
C ILE A 155 -0.31 -2.48 -3.27
N ASN A 156 0.88 -2.87 -3.70
CA ASN A 156 2.08 -2.80 -2.87
C ASN A 156 2.88 -1.54 -3.21
N ILE A 157 3.08 -0.64 -2.22
CA ILE A 157 3.92 0.54 -2.40
C ILE A 157 5.39 0.11 -2.31
N SER A 158 6.06 0.14 -3.46
CA SER A 158 7.48 -0.20 -3.57
C SER A 158 8.34 1.06 -3.80
N SER A 159 9.44 0.93 -4.52
CA SER A 159 10.39 2.00 -4.82
C SER A 159 11.18 1.65 -6.08
N ASP A 160 11.63 2.67 -6.81
CA ASP A 160 12.66 2.57 -7.83
C ASP A 160 13.95 1.92 -7.29
N MET A 161 14.23 2.12 -5.99
CA MET A 161 15.34 1.46 -5.31
C MET A 161 15.22 -0.07 -5.23
N GLY A 162 14.03 -0.64 -5.51
CA GLY A 162 13.81 -2.08 -5.64
C GLY A 162 14.01 -2.61 -7.06
N SER A 163 14.31 -1.76 -8.03
CA SER A 163 14.66 -2.16 -9.38
C SER A 163 16.11 -2.64 -9.45
N ILE A 164 16.31 -3.87 -9.90
CA ILE A 164 17.65 -4.46 -10.10
C ILE A 164 18.34 -3.79 -11.30
N GLU A 165 17.58 -3.50 -12.35
CA GLU A 165 18.10 -2.84 -13.55
C GLU A 165 18.57 -1.40 -13.25
N LEU A 166 17.77 -0.62 -12.52
CA LEU A 166 18.16 0.74 -12.12
C LEU A 166 19.29 0.76 -11.10
N ALA A 167 19.55 -0.34 -10.42
CA ALA A 167 20.64 -0.44 -9.46
C ALA A 167 22.02 -0.14 -10.09
N SER A 168 22.23 -0.50 -11.35
CA SER A 168 23.49 -0.24 -12.09
C SER A 168 23.72 1.24 -12.38
N LEU A 169 22.68 2.07 -12.34
CA LEU A 169 22.74 3.51 -12.67
C LEU A 169 22.91 4.41 -11.44
N ALA A 170 22.85 3.86 -10.23
CA ALA A 170 22.92 4.59 -8.98
C ALA A 170 24.17 4.23 -8.17
N HIS A 171 24.70 5.17 -7.37
CA HIS A 171 25.69 4.84 -6.34
C HIS A 171 25.03 4.02 -5.24
N ILE A 172 25.09 2.69 -5.34
CA ILE A 172 24.28 1.73 -4.57
C ILE A 172 24.86 1.40 -3.19
N SER A 173 25.90 2.06 -2.75
CA SER A 173 26.57 1.72 -1.47
C SER A 173 25.73 1.96 -0.22
N VAL A 174 24.49 2.44 -0.35
CA VAL A 174 23.62 2.78 0.79
C VAL A 174 22.21 2.17 0.68
N ALA A 175 21.54 2.03 1.82
CA ALA A 175 20.18 1.52 1.97
C ALA A 175 20.00 0.07 1.48
N ILE A 176 20.99 -0.77 1.71
CA ILE A 176 21.00 -2.18 1.26
C ILE A 176 19.79 -2.97 1.75
N PRO A 177 19.40 -2.93 3.06
CA PRO A 177 18.21 -3.65 3.54
C PRO A 177 16.94 -3.21 2.83
N TYR A 178 16.80 -1.91 2.58
CA TYR A 178 15.63 -1.35 1.90
C TYR A 178 15.56 -1.81 0.45
N ARG A 179 16.65 -1.67 -0.32
CA ARG A 179 16.73 -2.10 -1.73
C ARG A 179 16.38 -3.58 -1.87
N CYS A 180 17.03 -4.45 -1.10
CA CYS A 180 16.76 -5.89 -1.12
C CYS A 180 15.33 -6.20 -0.76
N SER A 181 14.77 -5.54 0.26
CA SER A 181 13.38 -5.77 0.66
C SER A 181 12.39 -5.30 -0.40
N LYS A 182 12.65 -4.18 -1.12
CA LYS A 182 11.74 -3.70 -2.16
C LYS A 182 11.82 -4.55 -3.43
N ALA A 183 12.98 -5.08 -3.79
CA ALA A 183 13.11 -6.08 -4.83
C ALA A 183 12.35 -7.38 -4.47
N ALA A 184 12.45 -7.84 -3.23
CA ALA A 184 11.69 -8.99 -2.74
C ALA A 184 10.17 -8.73 -2.71
N LEU A 185 9.72 -7.51 -2.35
CA LEU A 185 8.31 -7.10 -2.44
C LEU A 185 7.81 -7.12 -3.89
N ASN A 186 8.64 -6.69 -4.84
CA ASN A 186 8.34 -6.75 -6.26
C ASN A 186 8.09 -8.20 -6.69
N MET A 187 8.97 -9.15 -6.32
CA MET A 187 8.79 -10.57 -6.57
C MET A 187 7.54 -11.14 -5.87
N LEU A 188 7.31 -10.79 -4.60
CA LEU A 188 6.09 -11.21 -3.89
C LEU A 188 4.83 -10.78 -4.65
N THR A 189 4.81 -9.57 -5.19
CA THR A 189 3.65 -9.07 -5.93
C THR A 189 3.45 -9.82 -7.25
N GLN A 190 4.53 -10.22 -7.92
CA GLN A 190 4.43 -11.13 -9.07
C GLN A 190 3.79 -12.46 -8.70
N CYS A 191 4.20 -13.07 -7.58
CA CYS A 191 3.58 -14.29 -7.08
C CYS A 191 2.08 -14.08 -6.77
N GLN A 192 1.72 -12.96 -6.14
CA GLN A 192 0.33 -12.61 -5.85
C GLN A 192 -0.49 -12.42 -7.14
N SER A 193 0.06 -11.73 -8.14
CA SER A 193 -0.62 -11.46 -9.40
C SER A 193 -0.97 -12.74 -10.19
N VAL A 194 -0.13 -13.74 -10.08
CA VAL A 194 -0.40 -15.07 -10.67
C VAL A 194 -1.35 -15.88 -9.78
N GLY A 195 -1.08 -15.91 -8.47
CA GLY A 195 -1.81 -16.78 -7.53
C GLY A 195 -3.24 -16.34 -7.26
N TYR A 196 -3.57 -15.05 -7.38
CA TYR A 196 -4.90 -14.50 -7.07
C TYR A 196 -5.70 -14.06 -8.31
N LYS A 197 -5.15 -14.28 -9.51
CA LYS A 197 -5.82 -13.90 -10.77
C LYS A 197 -7.20 -14.54 -10.93
N GLU A 198 -7.27 -15.84 -10.69
CA GLU A 198 -8.52 -16.61 -10.82
C GLU A 198 -9.55 -16.24 -9.74
N ASP A 199 -9.11 -15.66 -8.64
CA ASP A 199 -9.98 -15.07 -7.61
C ASP A 199 -10.56 -13.71 -8.05
N GLY A 200 -10.14 -13.17 -9.20
CA GLY A 200 -10.55 -11.86 -9.69
C GLY A 200 -9.90 -10.68 -8.96
N ILE A 201 -8.72 -10.89 -8.38
CA ILE A 201 -7.98 -9.88 -7.59
C ILE A 201 -6.79 -9.38 -8.41
N LEU A 202 -6.75 -8.08 -8.68
CA LEU A 202 -5.62 -7.39 -9.30
C LEU A 202 -4.51 -7.20 -8.27
N CYS A 203 -3.27 -7.56 -8.62
CA CYS A 203 -2.11 -7.29 -7.78
C CYS A 203 -1.06 -6.54 -8.58
N MET A 204 -0.58 -5.39 -8.06
CA MET A 204 0.43 -4.61 -8.75
C MET A 204 1.31 -3.83 -7.78
N ILE A 205 2.40 -3.29 -8.33
CA ILE A 205 3.41 -2.53 -7.59
C ILE A 205 3.41 -1.10 -8.10
N ILE A 206 3.47 -0.13 -7.17
CA ILE A 206 3.63 1.27 -7.52
C ILE A 206 4.82 1.90 -6.79
N HIS A 207 5.68 2.59 -7.54
CA HIS A 207 6.67 3.51 -7.01
C HIS A 207 6.01 4.88 -6.82
N PRO A 208 5.97 5.42 -5.59
CA PRO A 208 5.25 6.65 -5.28
C PRO A 208 5.96 7.94 -5.70
N GLY A 209 7.15 7.83 -6.28
CA GLY A 209 8.06 8.94 -6.53
C GLY A 209 8.94 9.27 -5.31
N TRP A 210 9.85 10.22 -5.48
CA TRP A 210 10.66 10.75 -4.37
C TRP A 210 9.88 11.85 -3.66
N VAL A 211 9.22 11.48 -2.57
CA VAL A 211 8.23 12.30 -1.87
C VAL A 211 8.82 12.95 -0.62
N LYS A 212 8.52 14.24 -0.39
CA LYS A 212 8.88 15.01 0.82
C LYS A 212 8.19 14.44 2.05
N THR A 213 8.84 13.51 2.70
CA THR A 213 8.39 12.83 3.93
C THR A 213 9.56 12.68 4.89
N ASN A 214 9.31 12.26 6.11
CA ASN A 214 10.40 11.92 7.05
C ASN A 214 11.32 10.82 6.52
N MET A 215 10.81 9.94 5.65
CA MET A 215 11.58 8.87 5.00
C MET A 215 12.36 9.39 3.77
N GLY A 216 11.69 10.16 2.92
CA GLY A 216 12.25 10.64 1.65
C GLY A 216 13.12 11.89 1.79
N GLY A 217 13.08 12.58 2.96
CA GLY A 217 13.80 13.85 3.18
C GLY A 217 13.08 15.05 2.56
N GLN A 218 13.62 16.25 2.82
CA GLN A 218 13.06 17.51 2.30
C GLN A 218 13.38 17.75 0.83
N GLU A 219 14.40 17.06 0.30
CA GLU A 219 14.84 17.14 -1.10
C GLU A 219 13.94 16.38 -2.07
N GLY A 220 12.90 15.68 -1.57
CA GLY A 220 11.94 14.96 -2.41
C GLY A 220 11.37 15.86 -3.52
N ALA A 221 11.22 15.31 -4.71
CA ALA A 221 10.74 16.04 -5.88
C ALA A 221 9.23 16.31 -5.84
N LEU A 222 8.48 15.53 -5.06
CA LEU A 222 7.01 15.58 -4.96
C LEU A 222 6.57 15.93 -3.54
N THR A 223 5.48 16.67 -3.43
CA THR A 223 4.72 16.76 -2.19
C THR A 223 3.93 15.48 -1.93
N ILE A 224 3.50 15.27 -0.69
CA ILE A 224 2.62 14.15 -0.32
C ILE A 224 1.30 14.21 -1.11
N ALA A 225 0.74 15.42 -1.28
CA ALA A 225 -0.52 15.61 -1.99
C ALA A 225 -0.41 15.24 -3.47
N GLU A 226 0.64 15.72 -4.16
CA GLU A 226 0.89 15.38 -5.57
C GLU A 226 1.06 13.88 -5.75
N SER A 227 1.90 13.23 -4.94
CA SER A 227 2.11 11.78 -5.03
C SER A 227 0.81 11.00 -4.78
N ALA A 228 0.04 11.35 -3.75
CA ALA A 228 -1.22 10.66 -3.44
C ALA A 228 -2.26 10.84 -4.55
N GLN A 229 -2.40 12.04 -5.09
CA GLN A 229 -3.33 12.35 -6.18
C GLN A 229 -2.99 11.55 -7.44
N GLU A 230 -1.73 11.57 -7.84
CA GLU A 230 -1.27 10.84 -9.03
C GLU A 230 -1.42 9.33 -8.87
N ILE A 231 -1.06 8.77 -7.70
CA ILE A 231 -1.25 7.36 -7.39
C ILE A 231 -2.72 6.97 -7.57
N LEU A 232 -3.67 7.68 -6.94
CA LEU A 232 -5.09 7.35 -7.08
C LEU A 232 -5.57 7.52 -8.52
N GLY A 233 -5.03 8.49 -9.25
CA GLY A 233 -5.29 8.65 -10.69
C GLY A 233 -4.79 7.47 -11.54
N VAL A 234 -3.70 6.80 -11.15
CA VAL A 234 -3.23 5.56 -11.78
C VAL A 234 -4.16 4.41 -11.39
N LEU A 235 -4.44 4.25 -10.08
CA LEU A 235 -5.26 3.15 -9.57
C LEU A 235 -6.66 3.12 -10.19
N SER A 236 -7.26 4.27 -10.47
CA SER A 236 -8.59 4.37 -11.10
C SER A 236 -8.65 3.87 -12.55
N LYS A 237 -7.50 3.65 -13.19
CA LYS A 237 -7.39 3.22 -14.60
C LYS A 237 -6.86 1.80 -14.75
N LEU A 238 -6.62 1.10 -13.65
CA LEU A 238 -6.05 -0.25 -13.70
C LEU A 238 -7.04 -1.26 -14.31
N SER A 239 -6.49 -2.18 -15.06
CA SER A 239 -7.21 -3.26 -15.77
C SER A 239 -6.36 -4.53 -15.80
N ASP A 240 -6.83 -5.56 -16.47
CA ASP A 240 -6.14 -6.85 -16.62
C ASP A 240 -4.69 -6.73 -17.10
N GLU A 241 -4.39 -5.78 -17.99
CA GLU A 241 -3.04 -5.56 -18.54
C GLU A 241 -2.03 -5.03 -17.51
N HIS A 242 -2.52 -4.54 -16.37
CA HIS A 242 -1.70 -4.01 -15.28
C HIS A 242 -1.45 -5.05 -14.17
N ASN A 243 -2.06 -6.24 -14.25
CA ASN A 243 -1.84 -7.27 -13.26
C ASN A 243 -0.39 -7.75 -13.27
N GLY A 244 0.28 -7.66 -12.13
CA GLY A 244 1.71 -7.91 -11.98
C GLY A 244 2.60 -6.74 -12.45
N ALA A 245 2.07 -5.62 -12.91
CA ALA A 245 2.89 -4.50 -13.39
C ALA A 245 3.65 -3.79 -12.27
N PHE A 246 4.82 -3.27 -12.60
CA PHE A 246 5.56 -2.30 -11.80
C PHE A 246 5.46 -0.94 -12.48
N LEU A 247 4.70 -0.02 -11.87
CA LEU A 247 4.45 1.32 -12.39
C LEU A 247 5.02 2.40 -11.46
N ASN A 248 5.30 3.56 -12.02
CA ASN A 248 5.52 4.76 -11.21
C ASN A 248 4.20 5.49 -10.94
N TRP A 249 4.26 6.54 -10.14
CA TRP A 249 3.12 7.39 -9.75
C TRP A 249 2.38 8.06 -10.93
N LYS A 250 2.98 8.09 -12.12
CA LYS A 250 2.37 8.61 -13.36
C LYS A 250 1.77 7.51 -14.25
N GLY A 251 1.90 6.25 -13.83
CA GLY A 251 1.42 5.10 -14.60
C GLY A 251 2.41 4.60 -15.66
N SER A 252 3.65 5.12 -15.70
CA SER A 252 4.67 4.61 -16.61
C SER A 252 5.27 3.32 -16.05
N LYS A 253 5.55 2.36 -16.95
CA LYS A 253 6.22 1.11 -16.57
C LYS A 253 7.62 1.37 -16.04
N MET A 254 7.96 0.68 -14.97
CA MET A 254 9.27 0.69 -14.35
C MET A 254 10.04 -0.59 -14.73
N PRO A 255 11.35 -0.52 -14.90
CA PRO A 255 12.18 -1.71 -15.06
C PRO A 255 12.30 -2.47 -13.72
N TRP A 256 12.50 -3.78 -13.83
CA TRP A 256 12.62 -4.69 -12.66
C TRP A 256 13.97 -4.61 -11.95
#